data_0f6ebf3837a7a5c8af80c41c7f22dedf
#
_entry.id   0f6ebf3837a7a5c8af80c41c7f22dedf
#
_cell.length_a   1.000
_cell.length_b   1.000
_cell.length_c   1.000
_cell.angle_alpha   90.00
_cell.angle_beta   90.00
_cell.angle_gamma   90.00
#
_symmetry.space_group_name_H-M   'P 1'
#
loop_
_entity.id
_entity.type
_entity.pdbx_description
1 polymer ?
#
loop_
_entity_poly.entity_id
_entity_poly.type
_entity_poly.pdbx_seq_one_letter_code
_entity_poly.pdbx_strand_id
1 'polypeptide(L)'
;MKQDQVFEFFRRLAEENPSPTTELEYQNPYTLLVAVVLSAQATDASVNIASRPLFARVRTPEQMVALGEERVRDAIKTIGLFNTKAKNVIALSEALIRDHDSQVPGRREELEMLPGVGRKTANVVLNTAFHRETFAVDTHIFRMCNRTGLAPGKDVLKVELKLEKVVPQPFRLNAHHWLILHGRYICKARKPECWRCPVIDLCRYEPKTPPPGTKPSASRTASPKPSAARTAKARTPRRPSAGRSRSRPTPLP
;
A
#
# COMPACT_ATOMS: atom_id res chain seq x y z
N MET A 1 -11.23 -7.51 15.82
CA MET A 1 -11.09 -8.98 15.83
C MET A 1 -10.61 -9.38 17.22
N LYS A 2 -11.07 -10.49 17.80
CA LYS A 2 -10.56 -11.03 19.07
C LYS A 2 -9.22 -11.74 18.85
N GLN A 3 -8.46 -11.97 19.92
CA GLN A 3 -7.10 -12.54 19.81
C GLN A 3 -7.10 -13.96 19.21
N ASP A 4 -8.04 -14.80 19.62
CA ASP A 4 -8.27 -16.14 19.08
C ASP A 4 -8.57 -16.13 17.56
N GLN A 5 -9.42 -15.19 17.15
CA GLN A 5 -9.73 -14.98 15.73
C GLN A 5 -8.52 -14.48 14.93
N VAL A 6 -7.66 -13.65 15.53
CA VAL A 6 -6.42 -13.18 14.87
C VAL A 6 -5.45 -14.35 14.69
N PHE A 7 -5.31 -15.21 15.71
CA PHE A 7 -4.48 -16.39 15.60
C PHE A 7 -4.96 -17.32 14.47
N GLU A 8 -6.27 -17.62 14.46
CA GLU A 8 -6.89 -18.45 13.42
C GLU A 8 -6.77 -17.85 12.01
N PHE A 9 -6.88 -16.52 11.92
CA PHE A 9 -6.69 -15.78 10.66
C PHE A 9 -5.31 -16.06 10.06
N PHE A 10 -4.24 -15.92 10.84
CA PHE A 10 -2.88 -16.16 10.35
C PHE A 10 -2.56 -17.64 10.18
N ARG A 11 -3.10 -18.51 11.02
CA ARG A 11 -2.97 -19.96 10.88
C ARG A 11 -3.45 -20.42 9.51
N ARG A 12 -4.64 -19.99 9.09
CA ARG A 12 -5.19 -20.34 7.77
C ARG A 12 -4.37 -19.76 6.60
N LEU A 13 -3.87 -18.54 6.71
CA LEU A 13 -3.00 -17.98 5.69
C LEU A 13 -1.66 -18.74 5.59
N ALA A 14 -1.13 -19.19 6.73
CA ALA A 14 0.09 -20.00 6.78
C ALA A 14 -0.11 -21.40 6.18
N GLU A 15 -1.27 -22.01 6.37
CA GLU A 15 -1.62 -23.30 5.76
C GLU A 15 -1.73 -23.19 4.23
N GLU A 16 -2.35 -22.11 3.72
CA GLU A 16 -2.43 -21.90 2.27
C GLU A 16 -1.07 -21.61 1.61
N ASN A 17 -0.19 -20.89 2.30
CA ASN A 17 1.14 -20.53 1.81
C ASN A 17 2.16 -20.57 2.94
N PRO A 18 2.78 -21.74 3.21
CA PRO A 18 3.73 -21.90 4.32
C PRO A 18 5.00 -21.05 4.21
N SER A 19 5.40 -20.67 3.00
CA SER A 19 6.65 -19.94 2.73
C SER A 19 6.36 -18.71 1.83
N PRO A 20 5.67 -17.68 2.33
CA PRO A 20 5.36 -16.50 1.56
C PRO A 20 6.61 -15.66 1.34
N THR A 21 6.78 -15.13 0.13
CA THR A 21 7.95 -14.31 -0.22
C THR A 21 7.53 -13.12 -1.06
N THR A 22 8.45 -12.17 -1.26
CA THR A 22 8.26 -11.06 -2.19
C THR A 22 8.23 -11.55 -3.64
N GLU A 23 7.48 -10.86 -4.48
CA GLU A 23 7.45 -11.11 -5.94
C GLU A 23 8.55 -10.35 -6.69
N LEU A 24 9.34 -9.49 -6.00
CA LEU A 24 10.49 -8.82 -6.57
C LEU A 24 11.67 -9.78 -6.73
N GLU A 25 12.33 -9.73 -7.89
CA GLU A 25 13.56 -10.47 -8.17
C GLU A 25 14.78 -9.70 -7.66
N TYR A 26 15.62 -10.37 -6.87
CA TYR A 26 16.86 -9.80 -6.32
C TYR A 26 17.89 -10.89 -6.06
N GLN A 27 19.16 -10.52 -5.82
CA GLN A 27 20.26 -11.46 -5.61
C GLN A 27 20.93 -11.30 -4.24
N ASN A 28 20.84 -10.12 -3.64
CA ASN A 28 21.42 -9.78 -2.35
C ASN A 28 20.66 -8.59 -1.72
N PRO A 29 20.95 -8.19 -0.48
CA PRO A 29 20.28 -7.06 0.18
C PRO A 29 20.33 -5.74 -0.60
N TYR A 30 21.43 -5.46 -1.32
CA TYR A 30 21.56 -4.25 -2.12
C TYR A 30 20.61 -4.25 -3.32
N THR A 31 20.61 -5.32 -4.11
CA THR A 31 19.69 -5.42 -5.26
C THR A 31 18.23 -5.48 -4.82
N LEU A 32 17.92 -6.03 -3.63
CA LEU A 32 16.60 -5.93 -3.03
C LEU A 32 16.24 -4.46 -2.73
N LEU A 33 17.11 -3.72 -2.06
CA LEU A 33 16.89 -2.30 -1.77
C LEU A 33 16.61 -1.51 -3.05
N VAL A 34 17.42 -1.70 -4.09
CA VAL A 34 17.22 -1.08 -5.40
C VAL A 34 15.87 -1.49 -6.00
N ALA A 35 15.52 -2.78 -6.03
CA ALA A 35 14.24 -3.27 -6.54
C ALA A 35 13.05 -2.64 -5.81
N VAL A 36 13.11 -2.53 -4.48
CA VAL A 36 12.04 -1.90 -3.68
C VAL A 36 11.93 -0.40 -3.97
N VAL A 37 13.03 0.32 -4.13
CA VAL A 37 13.02 1.74 -4.55
C VAL A 37 12.41 1.88 -5.95
N LEU A 38 12.75 0.99 -6.88
CA LEU A 38 12.18 0.98 -8.23
C LEU A 38 10.68 0.62 -8.23
N SER A 39 10.17 -0.11 -7.23
CA SER A 39 8.76 -0.52 -7.15
C SER A 39 7.80 0.61 -6.74
N ALA A 40 8.30 1.77 -6.33
CA ALA A 40 7.46 2.92 -6.01
C ALA A 40 6.58 3.30 -7.23
N GLN A 41 5.25 3.21 -7.07
CA GLN A 41 4.25 3.46 -8.13
C GLN A 41 4.48 2.61 -9.42
N ALA A 42 5.01 1.41 -9.28
CA ALA A 42 5.18 0.45 -10.37
C ALA A 42 4.76 -0.95 -9.88
N THR A 43 4.43 -1.84 -10.80
CA THR A 43 4.14 -3.24 -10.47
C THR A 43 5.43 -4.04 -10.33
N ASP A 44 5.45 -5.03 -9.45
CA ASP A 44 6.63 -5.89 -9.25
C ASP A 44 7.05 -6.56 -10.57
N ALA A 45 6.09 -7.01 -11.39
CA ALA A 45 6.37 -7.59 -12.71
C ALA A 45 7.10 -6.60 -13.64
N SER A 46 6.67 -5.32 -13.69
CA SER A 46 7.33 -4.31 -14.52
C SER A 46 8.73 -3.96 -14.00
N VAL A 47 8.91 -3.95 -12.69
CA VAL A 47 10.22 -3.76 -12.05
C VAL A 47 11.15 -4.91 -12.38
N ASN A 48 10.71 -6.16 -12.27
CA ASN A 48 11.50 -7.34 -12.57
C ASN A 48 11.98 -7.34 -14.04
N ILE A 49 11.09 -7.00 -14.99
CA ILE A 49 11.47 -6.88 -16.41
C ILE A 49 12.56 -5.81 -16.60
N ALA A 50 12.42 -4.64 -15.96
CA ALA A 50 13.35 -3.53 -16.10
C ALA A 50 14.68 -3.79 -15.37
N SER A 51 14.64 -4.40 -14.19
CA SER A 51 15.82 -4.60 -13.33
C SER A 51 16.65 -5.85 -13.68
N ARG A 52 16.06 -6.87 -14.29
CA ARG A 52 16.77 -8.11 -14.63
C ARG A 52 18.05 -7.88 -15.46
N PRO A 53 18.05 -7.08 -16.56
CA PRO A 53 19.27 -6.76 -17.31
C PRO A 53 20.26 -5.94 -16.49
N LEU A 54 19.78 -5.07 -15.59
CA LEU A 54 20.59 -4.25 -14.70
C LEU A 54 21.31 -5.14 -13.67
N PHE A 55 20.57 -6.01 -12.99
CA PHE A 55 21.11 -6.90 -11.93
C PHE A 55 22.00 -8.02 -12.48
N ALA A 56 21.94 -8.33 -13.78
CA ALA A 56 22.91 -9.21 -14.44
C ALA A 56 24.32 -8.58 -14.47
N ARG A 57 24.44 -7.26 -14.40
CA ARG A 57 25.70 -6.50 -14.50
C ARG A 57 26.11 -5.86 -13.18
N VAL A 58 25.17 -5.58 -12.30
CA VAL A 58 25.38 -4.79 -11.08
C VAL A 58 24.88 -5.55 -9.87
N ARG A 59 25.75 -5.78 -8.90
CA ARG A 59 25.46 -6.45 -7.62
C ARG A 59 25.90 -5.64 -6.40
N THR A 60 26.68 -4.58 -6.60
CA THR A 60 27.22 -3.75 -5.53
C THR A 60 26.97 -2.25 -5.80
N PRO A 61 26.99 -1.41 -4.76
CA PRO A 61 26.91 0.04 -4.91
C PRO A 61 27.96 0.63 -5.86
N GLU A 62 29.20 0.16 -5.79
CA GLU A 62 30.31 0.64 -6.62
C GLU A 62 30.05 0.35 -8.11
N GLN A 63 29.56 -0.85 -8.42
CA GLN A 63 29.21 -1.21 -9.79
C GLN A 63 28.08 -0.34 -10.33
N MET A 64 27.12 0.04 -9.48
CA MET A 64 26.01 0.92 -9.85
C MET A 64 26.50 2.34 -10.14
N VAL A 65 27.34 2.90 -9.28
CA VAL A 65 27.94 4.23 -9.49
C VAL A 65 28.82 4.23 -10.73
N ALA A 66 29.65 3.19 -10.92
CA ALA A 66 30.49 3.04 -12.13
C ALA A 66 29.66 2.90 -13.42
N LEU A 67 28.47 2.30 -13.36
CA LEU A 67 27.55 2.23 -14.50
C LEU A 67 27.05 3.62 -14.89
N GLY A 68 26.79 4.49 -13.91
CA GLY A 68 26.35 5.86 -14.09
C GLY A 68 24.83 6.02 -14.29
N GLU A 69 24.33 7.22 -13.94
CA GLU A 69 22.89 7.54 -13.92
C GLU A 69 22.23 7.31 -15.29
N GLU A 70 22.91 7.72 -16.37
CA GLU A 70 22.35 7.63 -17.72
C GLU A 70 22.02 6.19 -18.12
N ARG A 71 22.95 5.27 -17.88
CA ARG A 71 22.74 3.85 -18.21
C ARG A 71 21.71 3.19 -17.29
N VAL A 72 21.66 3.58 -16.02
CA VAL A 72 20.60 3.13 -15.10
C VAL A 72 19.25 3.63 -15.59
N ARG A 73 19.12 4.91 -15.93
CA ARG A 73 17.90 5.52 -16.48
C ARG A 73 17.42 4.76 -17.72
N ASP A 74 18.32 4.47 -18.66
CA ASP A 74 17.99 3.77 -19.91
C ASP A 74 17.52 2.32 -19.63
N ALA A 75 18.11 1.64 -18.66
CA ALA A 75 17.70 0.29 -18.27
C ALA A 75 16.28 0.27 -17.69
N ILE A 76 15.89 1.30 -16.93
CA ILE A 76 14.60 1.34 -16.24
C ILE A 76 13.54 2.23 -16.90
N LYS A 77 13.76 2.72 -18.12
CA LYS A 77 12.86 3.67 -18.82
C LYS A 77 11.44 3.16 -19.05
N THR A 78 11.21 1.86 -18.91
CA THR A 78 9.88 1.23 -19.05
C THR A 78 9.00 1.37 -17.82
N ILE A 79 9.55 1.80 -16.67
CA ILE A 79 8.77 2.02 -15.44
C ILE A 79 8.54 3.52 -15.19
N GLY A 80 7.43 3.85 -14.53
CA GLY A 80 7.09 5.25 -14.21
C GLY A 80 8.15 5.93 -13.32
N LEU A 81 8.29 7.25 -13.46
CA LEU A 81 9.23 8.09 -12.69
C LEU A 81 10.71 7.69 -12.83
N PHE A 82 11.07 7.07 -13.95
CA PHE A 82 12.40 6.48 -14.16
C PHE A 82 13.56 7.48 -14.00
N ASN A 83 13.40 8.75 -14.37
CA ASN A 83 14.44 9.79 -14.18
C ASN A 83 14.75 9.99 -12.68
N THR A 84 13.72 10.23 -11.86
CA THR A 84 13.89 10.39 -10.41
C THR A 84 14.40 9.11 -9.76
N LYS A 85 13.93 7.94 -10.21
CA LYS A 85 14.38 6.64 -9.70
C LYS A 85 15.86 6.39 -10.01
N ALA A 86 16.32 6.66 -11.23
CA ALA A 86 17.72 6.52 -11.59
C ALA A 86 18.62 7.42 -10.73
N LYS A 87 18.26 8.70 -10.60
CA LYS A 87 18.95 9.62 -9.72
C LYS A 87 19.01 9.12 -8.27
N ASN A 88 17.89 8.66 -7.72
CA ASN A 88 17.84 8.14 -6.35
C ASN A 88 18.69 6.87 -6.20
N VAL A 89 18.69 5.96 -7.17
CA VAL A 89 19.50 4.73 -7.14
C VAL A 89 20.99 5.05 -7.14
N ILE A 90 21.45 6.01 -7.93
CA ILE A 90 22.86 6.45 -7.89
C ILE A 90 23.16 7.10 -6.55
N ALA A 91 22.37 8.08 -6.12
CA ALA A 91 22.61 8.81 -4.87
C ALA A 91 22.58 7.89 -3.63
N LEU A 92 21.67 6.89 -3.56
CA LEU A 92 21.66 5.91 -2.47
C LEU A 92 22.90 5.00 -2.50
N SER A 93 23.40 4.67 -3.70
CA SER A 93 24.62 3.85 -3.85
C SER A 93 25.86 4.62 -3.39
N GLU A 94 25.96 5.89 -3.74
CA GLU A 94 27.01 6.79 -3.25
C GLU A 94 26.95 6.94 -1.71
N ALA A 95 25.74 7.09 -1.15
CA ALA A 95 25.56 7.16 0.30
C ALA A 95 25.98 5.85 1.00
N LEU A 96 25.65 4.68 0.44
CA LEU A 96 26.08 3.39 0.98
C LEU A 96 27.61 3.26 0.99
N ILE A 97 28.29 3.67 -0.09
CA ILE A 97 29.75 3.65 -0.18
C ILE A 97 30.35 4.57 0.89
N ARG A 98 29.86 5.80 1.00
CA ARG A 98 30.42 6.83 1.86
C ARG A 98 30.19 6.58 3.35
N ASP A 99 28.98 6.14 3.72
CA ASP A 99 28.49 6.17 5.10
C ASP A 99 28.28 4.77 5.70
N HIS A 100 28.31 3.69 4.89
CA HIS A 100 27.93 2.33 5.31
C HIS A 100 28.82 1.21 4.77
N ASP A 101 30.07 1.52 4.40
CA ASP A 101 31.04 0.55 3.87
C ASP A 101 30.44 -0.35 2.76
N SER A 102 29.64 0.25 1.88
CA SER A 102 28.92 -0.43 0.79
C SER A 102 27.90 -1.49 1.24
N GLN A 103 27.55 -1.54 2.52
CA GLN A 103 26.57 -2.48 3.07
C GLN A 103 25.22 -1.80 3.24
N VAL A 104 24.14 -2.56 3.03
CA VAL A 104 22.79 -2.10 3.35
C VAL A 104 22.60 -2.14 4.87
N PRO A 105 22.24 -1.02 5.53
CA PRO A 105 22.09 -1.00 6.97
C PRO A 105 20.86 -1.79 7.44
N GLY A 106 21.01 -2.46 8.59
CA GLY A 106 19.96 -3.27 9.21
C GLY A 106 19.07 -2.51 10.21
N ARG A 107 19.04 -1.17 10.16
CA ARG A 107 18.25 -0.30 11.03
C ARG A 107 17.38 0.63 10.20
N ARG A 108 16.15 0.85 10.67
CA ARG A 108 15.16 1.66 9.94
C ARG A 108 15.61 3.10 9.76
N GLU A 109 16.14 3.68 10.81
CA GLU A 109 16.58 5.07 10.86
C GLU A 109 17.67 5.34 9.83
N GLU A 110 18.62 4.42 9.70
CA GLU A 110 19.71 4.50 8.73
C GLU A 110 19.20 4.30 7.29
N LEU A 111 18.27 3.36 7.09
CA LEU A 111 17.64 3.14 5.78
C LEU A 111 16.84 4.37 5.32
N GLU A 112 16.09 5.01 6.20
CA GLU A 112 15.27 6.19 5.87
C GLU A 112 16.11 7.42 5.53
N MET A 113 17.41 7.45 5.90
CA MET A 113 18.34 8.51 5.50
C MET A 113 18.81 8.35 4.04
N LEU A 114 18.67 7.17 3.44
CA LEU A 114 19.11 6.93 2.07
C LEU A 114 18.16 7.60 1.05
N PRO A 115 18.68 8.21 -0.02
CA PRO A 115 17.87 8.82 -1.07
C PRO A 115 16.84 7.88 -1.67
N GLY A 116 15.58 8.30 -1.72
CA GLY A 116 14.48 7.50 -2.25
C GLY A 116 13.94 6.39 -1.34
N VAL A 117 14.46 6.27 -0.12
CA VAL A 117 14.03 5.28 0.87
C VAL A 117 13.16 5.94 1.92
N GLY A 118 11.87 5.61 1.92
CA GLY A 118 10.94 6.00 2.97
C GLY A 118 10.62 4.82 3.89
N ARG A 119 9.83 5.07 4.94
CA ARG A 119 9.44 4.08 5.96
C ARG A 119 8.94 2.75 5.38
N LYS A 120 8.09 2.79 4.35
CA LYS A 120 7.59 1.57 3.70
C LYS A 120 8.73 0.77 3.07
N THR A 121 9.61 1.44 2.31
CA THR A 121 10.78 0.80 1.68
C THR A 121 11.70 0.19 2.73
N ALA A 122 12.03 0.93 3.78
CA ALA A 122 12.84 0.44 4.90
C ALA A 122 12.21 -0.81 5.54
N ASN A 123 10.92 -0.80 5.83
CA ASN A 123 10.22 -1.96 6.40
C ASN A 123 10.25 -3.20 5.50
N VAL A 124 10.10 -3.04 4.16
CA VAL A 124 10.22 -4.18 3.23
C VAL A 124 11.62 -4.76 3.26
N VAL A 125 12.65 -3.92 3.18
CA VAL A 125 14.05 -4.36 3.21
C VAL A 125 14.39 -5.06 4.53
N LEU A 126 13.99 -4.48 5.65
CA LEU A 126 14.19 -5.07 6.98
C LEU A 126 13.52 -6.43 7.13
N ASN A 127 12.29 -6.55 6.65
CA ASN A 127 11.56 -7.82 6.71
C ASN A 127 12.21 -8.88 5.82
N THR A 128 12.47 -8.54 4.54
CA THR A 128 12.89 -9.50 3.53
C THR A 128 14.36 -9.87 3.62
N ALA A 129 15.26 -8.90 3.82
CA ALA A 129 16.71 -9.15 3.85
C ALA A 129 17.27 -9.42 5.24
N PHE A 130 16.68 -8.81 6.28
CA PHE A 130 17.20 -8.89 7.65
C PHE A 130 16.29 -9.69 8.59
N HIS A 131 15.23 -10.30 8.08
CA HIS A 131 14.27 -11.11 8.85
C HIS A 131 13.74 -10.39 10.11
N ARG A 132 13.51 -9.07 9.99
CA ARG A 132 12.90 -8.27 11.05
C ARG A 132 11.37 -8.33 10.96
N GLU A 133 10.70 -8.37 12.09
CA GLU A 133 9.23 -8.43 12.21
C GLU A 133 8.59 -7.07 11.92
N THR A 134 8.75 -6.56 10.68
CA THR A 134 8.22 -5.26 10.25
C THR A 134 7.04 -5.40 9.29
N PHE A 135 6.18 -4.39 9.27
CA PHE A 135 4.99 -4.34 8.40
C PHE A 135 5.07 -3.12 7.47
N ALA A 136 5.32 -3.35 6.21
CA ALA A 136 5.32 -2.29 5.19
C ALA A 136 3.90 -2.07 4.66
N VAL A 137 3.07 -1.33 5.40
CA VAL A 137 1.66 -1.14 5.06
C VAL A 137 1.51 -0.34 3.77
N ASP A 138 1.03 -1.02 2.73
CA ASP A 138 0.65 -0.44 1.44
C ASP A 138 -0.87 -0.34 1.30
N THR A 139 -1.35 0.06 0.12
CA THR A 139 -2.79 0.16 -0.17
C THR A 139 -3.52 -1.19 -0.10
N HIS A 140 -2.84 -2.30 -0.34
CA HIS A 140 -3.41 -3.65 -0.25
C HIS A 140 -3.62 -4.05 1.21
N ILE A 141 -2.56 -3.94 2.03
CA ILE A 141 -2.61 -4.23 3.46
C ILE A 141 -3.57 -3.27 4.18
N PHE A 142 -3.48 -1.96 3.90
CA PHE A 142 -4.35 -0.96 4.48
C PHE A 142 -5.84 -1.28 4.23
N ARG A 143 -6.20 -1.54 2.98
CA ARG A 143 -7.57 -1.91 2.62
C ARG A 143 -8.02 -3.19 3.32
N MET A 144 -7.20 -4.21 3.27
CA MET A 144 -7.53 -5.52 3.81
C MET A 144 -7.71 -5.46 5.33
N CYS A 145 -6.79 -4.82 6.06
CA CYS A 145 -6.89 -4.67 7.52
C CYS A 145 -8.15 -3.91 7.96
N ASN A 146 -8.54 -2.88 7.21
CA ASN A 146 -9.76 -2.14 7.49
C ASN A 146 -11.03 -2.95 7.15
N ARG A 147 -11.05 -3.68 6.03
CA ARG A 147 -12.19 -4.52 5.63
C ARG A 147 -12.42 -5.68 6.60
N THR A 148 -11.37 -6.41 6.92
CA THR A 148 -11.49 -7.60 7.79
C THR A 148 -11.73 -7.22 9.25
N GLY A 149 -11.33 -6.00 9.64
CA GLY A 149 -11.30 -5.59 11.05
C GLY A 149 -10.12 -6.18 11.82
N LEU A 150 -9.09 -6.70 11.12
CA LEU A 150 -7.85 -7.22 11.72
C LEU A 150 -7.11 -6.12 12.48
N ALA A 151 -6.75 -5.06 11.77
CA ALA A 151 -6.03 -3.91 12.32
C ALA A 151 -6.56 -2.61 11.70
N PRO A 152 -7.81 -2.21 11.98
CA PRO A 152 -8.39 -1.01 11.38
C PRO A 152 -7.70 0.26 11.87
N GLY A 153 -7.40 1.18 10.94
CA GLY A 153 -6.77 2.46 11.20
C GLY A 153 -7.11 3.48 10.13
N LYS A 154 -7.05 4.77 10.47
CA LYS A 154 -7.38 5.87 9.54
C LYS A 154 -6.24 6.22 8.58
N ASP A 155 -5.02 5.82 8.89
CA ASP A 155 -3.83 6.00 8.08
C ASP A 155 -2.93 4.76 8.15
N VAL A 156 -1.93 4.69 7.27
CA VAL A 156 -1.04 3.53 7.15
C VAL A 156 -0.20 3.30 8.41
N LEU A 157 0.25 4.36 9.08
CA LEU A 157 1.04 4.26 10.30
C LEU A 157 0.21 3.65 11.45
N LYS A 158 -1.06 4.03 11.58
CA LYS A 158 -1.94 3.45 12.61
C LYS A 158 -2.24 1.98 12.36
N VAL A 159 -2.37 1.58 11.10
CA VAL A 159 -2.50 0.17 10.74
C VAL A 159 -1.21 -0.59 11.06
N GLU A 160 -0.03 -0.06 10.71
CA GLU A 160 1.27 -0.63 11.02
C GLU A 160 1.43 -0.87 12.53
N LEU A 161 1.32 0.18 13.34
CA LEU A 161 1.45 0.11 14.81
C LEU A 161 0.43 -0.83 15.46
N LYS A 162 -0.74 -1.01 14.83
CA LYS A 162 -1.73 -1.95 15.32
C LYS A 162 -1.39 -3.38 14.93
N LEU A 163 -0.87 -3.63 13.74
CA LEU A 163 -0.36 -4.94 13.33
C LEU A 163 0.76 -5.41 14.26
N GLU A 164 1.71 -4.55 14.60
CA GLU A 164 2.79 -4.84 15.56
C GLU A 164 2.27 -5.33 16.93
N LYS A 165 1.08 -4.87 17.33
CA LYS A 165 0.46 -5.24 18.61
C LYS A 165 -0.40 -6.50 18.52
N VAL A 166 -1.13 -6.69 17.42
CA VAL A 166 -2.16 -7.74 17.34
C VAL A 166 -1.69 -9.04 16.70
N VAL A 167 -0.63 -8.98 15.84
CA VAL A 167 -0.12 -10.18 15.16
C VAL A 167 0.58 -11.09 16.18
N PRO A 168 0.15 -12.36 16.31
CA PRO A 168 0.78 -13.30 17.23
C PRO A 168 2.21 -13.61 16.82
N GLN A 169 3.07 -13.81 17.82
CA GLN A 169 4.52 -13.97 17.65
C GLN A 169 4.93 -15.01 16.60
N PRO A 170 4.32 -16.21 16.50
CA PRO A 170 4.73 -17.21 15.51
C PRO A 170 4.55 -16.80 14.04
N PHE A 171 3.71 -15.80 13.79
CA PHE A 171 3.37 -15.35 12.43
C PHE A 171 4.04 -14.04 12.01
N ARG A 172 4.66 -13.29 12.93
CA ARG A 172 5.11 -11.91 12.71
C ARG A 172 6.05 -11.76 11.53
N LEU A 173 7.00 -12.66 11.38
CA LEU A 173 7.99 -12.59 10.30
C LEU A 173 7.33 -12.65 8.92
N ASN A 174 6.39 -13.56 8.73
CA ASN A 174 5.75 -13.83 7.45
C ASN A 174 4.46 -13.05 7.23
N ALA A 175 3.90 -12.43 8.28
CA ALA A 175 2.61 -11.76 8.23
C ALA A 175 2.56 -10.66 7.17
N HIS A 176 3.63 -9.89 6.99
CA HIS A 176 3.70 -8.87 5.94
C HIS A 176 3.40 -9.46 4.55
N HIS A 177 4.06 -10.57 4.20
CA HIS A 177 3.90 -11.22 2.90
C HIS A 177 2.51 -11.83 2.72
N TRP A 178 1.98 -12.53 3.72
CA TRP A 178 0.60 -13.05 3.66
C TRP A 178 -0.42 -11.94 3.45
N LEU A 179 -0.30 -10.84 4.19
CA LEU A 179 -1.23 -9.74 4.10
C LEU A 179 -1.20 -9.03 2.74
N ILE A 180 -0.02 -8.82 2.17
CA ILE A 180 0.11 -8.18 0.85
C ILE A 180 -0.40 -9.08 -0.26
N LEU A 181 -0.04 -10.37 -0.25
CA LEU A 181 -0.49 -11.36 -1.25
C LEU A 181 -2.01 -11.55 -1.18
N HIS A 182 -2.57 -11.73 0.02
CA HIS A 182 -4.02 -11.81 0.21
C HIS A 182 -4.74 -10.55 -0.29
N GLY A 183 -4.19 -9.37 0.01
CA GLY A 183 -4.73 -8.09 -0.47
C GLY A 183 -4.64 -7.92 -1.99
N ARG A 184 -3.61 -8.47 -2.65
CA ARG A 184 -3.44 -8.44 -4.11
C ARG A 184 -4.39 -9.39 -4.82
N TYR A 185 -4.49 -10.63 -4.36
CA TYR A 185 -5.08 -11.72 -5.13
C TYR A 185 -6.49 -12.12 -4.69
N ILE A 186 -6.84 -11.94 -3.41
CA ILE A 186 -8.14 -12.31 -2.85
C ILE A 186 -8.96 -11.08 -2.50
N CYS A 187 -8.50 -10.26 -1.55
CA CYS A 187 -9.20 -9.07 -1.08
C CYS A 187 -8.98 -7.88 -2.00
N LYS A 188 -9.24 -8.02 -3.31
CA LYS A 188 -9.03 -7.01 -4.34
C LYS A 188 -9.82 -5.72 -4.06
N ALA A 189 -9.35 -4.58 -4.59
CA ALA A 189 -10.01 -3.28 -4.42
C ALA A 189 -11.43 -3.29 -4.99
N ARG A 190 -11.54 -3.73 -6.24
CA ARG A 190 -12.82 -3.96 -6.93
C ARG A 190 -13.11 -5.45 -6.96
N LYS A 191 -14.35 -5.84 -6.64
CA LYS A 191 -14.83 -7.24 -6.66
C LYS A 191 -13.87 -8.20 -5.92
N PRO A 192 -13.73 -8.06 -4.57
CA PRO A 192 -12.94 -9.01 -3.80
C PRO A 192 -13.50 -10.41 -3.96
N GLU A 193 -12.63 -11.42 -3.98
CA GLU A 193 -13.04 -12.81 -4.21
C GLU A 193 -13.41 -13.48 -2.89
N CYS A 194 -14.41 -12.93 -2.20
CA CYS A 194 -14.84 -13.41 -0.87
C CYS A 194 -15.24 -14.88 -0.90
N TRP A 195 -15.80 -15.35 -2.00
CA TRP A 195 -16.28 -16.73 -2.18
C TRP A 195 -15.19 -17.81 -2.05
N ARG A 196 -13.91 -17.45 -2.24
CA ARG A 196 -12.76 -18.34 -2.04
C ARG A 196 -11.79 -17.86 -0.96
N CYS A 197 -12.19 -16.89 -0.16
CA CYS A 197 -11.35 -16.33 0.88
C CYS A 197 -11.28 -17.29 2.09
N PRO A 198 -10.08 -17.74 2.52
CA PRO A 198 -9.92 -18.70 3.61
C PRO A 198 -10.38 -18.16 4.96
N VAL A 199 -10.48 -16.84 5.09
CA VAL A 199 -10.85 -16.13 6.34
C VAL A 199 -12.18 -15.40 6.24
N ILE A 200 -13.08 -15.85 5.36
CA ILE A 200 -14.36 -15.19 5.07
C ILE A 200 -15.24 -15.06 6.32
N ASP A 201 -15.30 -16.09 7.14
CA ASP A 201 -16.09 -16.17 8.38
C ASP A 201 -15.54 -15.26 9.50
N LEU A 202 -14.25 -14.96 9.50
CA LEU A 202 -13.60 -14.03 10.43
C LEU A 202 -13.68 -12.56 9.99
N CYS A 203 -14.06 -12.33 8.73
CA CYS A 203 -14.03 -11.01 8.09
C CYS A 203 -15.31 -10.21 8.35
N ARG A 204 -15.17 -8.93 8.72
CA ARG A 204 -16.30 -8.02 9.01
C ARG A 204 -16.84 -7.28 7.77
N TYR A 205 -16.21 -7.43 6.60
CA TYR A 205 -16.62 -6.75 5.38
C TYR A 205 -17.95 -7.29 4.87
N GLU A 206 -18.90 -6.39 4.59
CA GLU A 206 -20.22 -6.71 4.01
C GLU A 206 -20.58 -5.70 2.90
N PRO A 207 -21.35 -6.16 1.88
CA PRO A 207 -21.73 -7.54 1.59
C PRO A 207 -20.55 -8.35 1.02
N LYS A 208 -20.52 -9.65 1.30
CA LYS A 208 -19.57 -10.58 0.68
C LYS A 208 -19.84 -10.69 -0.82
N THR A 209 -18.78 -10.71 -1.63
CA THR A 209 -18.91 -10.94 -3.07
C THR A 209 -19.20 -12.42 -3.33
N PRO A 210 -20.29 -12.75 -4.03
CA PRO A 210 -20.62 -14.14 -4.36
C PRO A 210 -19.69 -14.68 -5.48
N PRO A 211 -19.69 -15.99 -5.72
CA PRO A 211 -18.98 -16.61 -6.85
C PRO A 211 -19.38 -16.00 -8.20
N PRO A 212 -18.49 -16.01 -9.21
CA PRO A 212 -18.81 -15.58 -10.57
C PRO A 212 -20.04 -16.34 -11.10
N GLY A 213 -20.94 -15.62 -11.79
CA GLY A 213 -22.15 -16.20 -12.37
C GLY A 213 -23.34 -16.34 -11.41
N THR A 214 -23.18 -16.14 -10.12
CA THR A 214 -24.31 -16.07 -9.18
C THR A 214 -24.94 -14.68 -9.19
N LYS A 215 -26.26 -14.61 -9.42
CA LYS A 215 -27.01 -13.35 -9.21
C LYS A 215 -26.94 -12.99 -7.72
N PRO A 216 -26.75 -11.71 -7.35
CA PRO A 216 -26.83 -11.30 -5.95
C PRO A 216 -28.22 -11.70 -5.44
N SER A 217 -28.28 -12.47 -4.37
CA SER A 217 -29.55 -12.67 -3.66
C SER A 217 -29.97 -11.30 -3.17
N ALA A 218 -31.17 -10.87 -3.55
CA ALA A 218 -31.75 -9.63 -3.06
C ALA A 218 -31.92 -9.76 -1.53
N SER A 219 -30.99 -9.20 -0.78
CA SER A 219 -31.16 -9.07 0.68
C SER A 219 -32.34 -8.13 0.92
N ARG A 220 -33.44 -8.71 1.37
CA ARG A 220 -34.63 -8.01 1.85
C ARG A 220 -34.26 -7.24 3.13
N THR A 221 -33.88 -5.97 2.96
CA THR A 221 -34.01 -4.94 3.98
C THR A 221 -34.27 -3.60 3.29
N ALA A 222 -35.43 -3.49 2.66
CA ALA A 222 -36.03 -2.20 2.42
C ALA A 222 -36.85 -1.87 3.66
N SER A 223 -36.28 -1.11 4.57
CA SER A 223 -37.07 -0.38 5.55
C SER A 223 -37.98 0.59 4.81
N PRO A 224 -39.29 0.67 5.07
CA PRO A 224 -40.15 1.64 4.40
C PRO A 224 -39.76 3.04 4.81
N LYS A 225 -39.49 3.90 3.82
CA LYS A 225 -39.35 5.33 4.03
C LYS A 225 -40.63 5.86 4.70
N PRO A 226 -40.55 6.65 5.78
CA PRO A 226 -41.74 7.29 6.31
C PRO A 226 -42.29 8.28 5.26
N SER A 227 -43.57 8.10 4.96
CA SER A 227 -44.37 8.98 4.12
C SER A 227 -44.34 10.39 4.68
N ALA A 228 -43.79 11.32 3.89
CA ALA A 228 -43.81 12.75 4.22
C ALA A 228 -45.24 13.29 4.12
N ALA A 229 -45.85 13.61 5.26
CA ALA A 229 -47.11 14.31 5.32
C ALA A 229 -46.96 15.67 4.65
N ARG A 230 -47.77 15.89 3.60
CA ARG A 230 -47.93 17.20 2.94
C ARG A 230 -48.56 18.20 3.90
N THR A 231 -47.73 19.04 4.52
CA THR A 231 -48.25 20.26 5.16
C THR A 231 -48.42 21.34 4.10
N ALA A 232 -49.67 21.72 3.89
CA ALA A 232 -50.05 22.84 3.02
C ALA A 232 -49.50 24.18 3.59
N LYS A 233 -48.63 24.84 2.84
CA LYS A 233 -48.20 26.23 3.16
C LYS A 233 -49.25 27.21 2.67
N ALA A 234 -49.82 27.96 3.61
CA ALA A 234 -50.64 29.10 3.39
C ALA A 234 -49.85 30.21 2.64
N ARG A 235 -50.51 30.79 1.61
CA ARG A 235 -50.01 31.96 0.85
C ARG A 235 -50.15 33.23 1.70
N THR A 236 -49.07 33.94 1.91
CA THR A 236 -49.07 35.34 2.37
C THR A 236 -48.78 36.30 1.20
N PRO A 237 -49.42 37.48 1.16
CA PRO A 237 -49.41 38.34 -0.01
C PRO A 237 -48.16 39.21 -0.13
N ARG A 238 -47.80 39.51 -1.38
CA ARG A 238 -46.71 40.40 -1.80
C ARG A 238 -46.94 41.82 -1.38
N ARG A 239 -45.89 42.51 -0.89
CA ARG A 239 -45.78 43.97 -0.74
C ARG A 239 -44.81 44.51 -1.80
N PRO A 240 -45.06 45.71 -2.37
CA PRO A 240 -44.34 46.21 -3.54
C PRO A 240 -43.00 46.86 -3.24
N SER A 241 -42.17 46.89 -4.27
CA SER A 241 -40.84 47.46 -4.37
C SER A 241 -40.77 48.97 -4.18
N ALA A 242 -39.76 49.44 -3.46
CA ALA A 242 -39.25 50.80 -3.57
C ALA A 242 -37.78 50.75 -3.98
N GLY A 243 -37.49 51.39 -5.10
CA GLY A 243 -36.14 51.54 -5.62
C GLY A 243 -35.34 52.65 -4.92
N ARG A 244 -34.03 52.54 -5.03
CA ARG A 244 -33.03 53.65 -5.11
C ARG A 244 -31.64 53.00 -5.32
N SER A 245 -31.05 53.29 -6.37
CA SER A 245 -30.08 54.29 -6.86
C SER A 245 -28.64 53.99 -6.48
N ARG A 246 -27.90 53.83 -7.54
CA ARG A 246 -26.46 53.83 -7.82
C ARG A 246 -25.57 54.66 -6.85
N SER A 247 -24.39 54.13 -6.58
CA SER A 247 -23.11 54.88 -6.73
C SER A 247 -21.90 53.93 -6.69
N ARG A 248 -21.10 53.98 -7.76
CA ARG A 248 -19.70 53.54 -7.78
C ARG A 248 -18.83 54.53 -7.01
N PRO A 249 -17.71 54.14 -6.53
CA PRO A 249 -16.48 54.84 -6.90
C PRO A 249 -15.33 53.96 -7.38
N THR A 250 -14.53 54.58 -8.18
CA THR A 250 -13.32 54.22 -8.92
C THR A 250 -12.07 54.08 -8.02
N PRO A 251 -10.96 53.52 -8.55
CA PRO A 251 -9.75 53.11 -7.79
C PRO A 251 -8.68 54.22 -7.74
N LEU A 252 -7.69 54.04 -6.84
CA LEU A 252 -6.31 54.53 -6.97
C LEU A 252 -5.58 54.50 -5.60
N PRO A 253 -4.27 54.53 -5.53
CA PRO A 253 -3.22 54.23 -6.51
C PRO A 253 -2.46 52.91 -6.15
#